data_893d915cfcd2a33182ff7f0e5376d6a8
#
_entry.id   893d915cfcd2a33182ff7f0e5376d6a8
#
_cell.length_a   1.000
_cell.length_b   1.000
_cell.length_c   1.000
_cell.angle_alpha   90.00
_cell.angle_beta   90.00
_cell.angle_gamma   90.00
#
_symmetry.space_group_name_H-M   'P 1'
#
loop_
_entity.id
_entity.type
_entity.pdbx_description
1 polymer ?
#
loop_
_entity_poly.entity_id
_entity_poly.type
_entity_poly.pdbx_seq_one_letter_code
_entity_poly.pdbx_strand_id
1 'polypeptide(L)'
;MKNIKFLFIAILALVASACVESEPDYKNFPSKDVDFTFAVEGNEYSTDFYYVSTLQFTNTSSKQGTVHWDFGDGSSSSEANPTHKYDKSGSYNVTLTIDGVGSRTYPILIMDIVPMLSVAEQSAEIVTIKDVSIKLGIELPNPDNLTCRYVWNMPEGTTLADGTPIETFEGYSHDDGTIDNPGELKFNNIGSQKIEVQTYFDINGENRRLADSYINVQVGANIEAPTLYYACYGGNIKAYKMIDESQLPEGTKNLPFDMGVSSGVTPQNIIFATVDDQDFIYILDCGKNFCYQVDNDGVLGDGKITVMSADGKYANLVISNVGGHAFSDPFSGCVIGDKLYYNDRNTGFSTISLTDRGKKETRVNSNTESYFCSNQSLGYYNRGIAYGAVHTALAYDKDGVFWWPKCYNASGIFRFKTEDIGKTEASPTEVLLSGSTCKAFALDEKRNHFYCWLTSGAAGVGFAQFPKVAYESTLSVTEHTKYFKMSAAATAGTTSSYEALYVTQFAVDDATGNVYFGFIADDGETHPTGIYYYDYAAGEIKHFGNSSDKALGICINPRKTKLF
;
A
#
# COMPACT_ATOMS: atom_id res chain seq x y z
N MET A 1 -11.94 23.93 9.33
CA MET A 1 -12.14 23.06 10.50
C MET A 1 -13.60 22.85 10.94
N LYS A 2 -14.58 23.67 10.59
CA LYS A 2 -16.01 23.44 10.92
C LYS A 2 -16.72 22.37 10.07
N ASN A 3 -16.22 22.04 8.89
CA ASN A 3 -16.93 21.16 7.94
C ASN A 3 -16.60 19.66 8.06
N ILE A 4 -15.51 19.29 8.74
CA ILE A 4 -15.12 17.87 8.92
C ILE A 4 -15.92 17.24 10.07
N LYS A 5 -16.25 17.99 11.12
CA LYS A 5 -17.10 17.48 12.21
C LYS A 5 -18.53 17.14 11.74
N PHE A 6 -19.03 17.85 10.73
CA PHE A 6 -20.35 17.56 10.14
C PHE A 6 -20.38 16.28 9.29
N LEU A 7 -19.25 15.88 8.69
CA LEU A 7 -19.22 14.69 7.85
C LEU A 7 -19.21 13.39 8.68
N PHE A 8 -18.55 13.37 9.83
CA PHE A 8 -18.56 12.21 10.73
C PHE A 8 -19.92 12.02 11.42
N ILE A 9 -20.58 13.11 11.80
CA ILE A 9 -21.94 13.05 12.37
C ILE A 9 -22.95 12.59 11.32
N ALA A 10 -22.77 12.95 10.04
CA ALA A 10 -23.66 12.50 8.97
C ALA A 10 -23.50 11.00 8.63
N ILE A 11 -22.30 10.43 8.77
CA ILE A 11 -22.06 8.99 8.52
C ILE A 11 -22.61 8.15 9.68
N LEU A 12 -22.49 8.61 10.92
CA LEU A 12 -23.10 7.92 12.07
C LEU A 12 -24.63 8.02 12.04
N ALA A 13 -25.19 9.15 11.57
CA ALA A 13 -26.63 9.31 11.40
C ALA A 13 -27.20 8.44 10.26
N LEU A 14 -26.43 8.14 9.21
CA LEU A 14 -26.88 7.29 8.10
C LEU A 14 -26.91 5.79 8.47
N VAL A 15 -26.07 5.34 9.38
CA VAL A 15 -26.11 3.96 9.88
C VAL A 15 -27.25 3.77 10.90
N ALA A 16 -27.61 4.81 11.64
CA ALA A 16 -28.74 4.77 12.57
C ALA A 16 -30.11 4.93 11.87
N SER A 17 -30.17 5.52 10.67
CA SER A 17 -31.43 5.74 9.96
C SER A 17 -31.91 4.56 9.11
N ALA A 18 -31.13 3.49 8.96
CA ALA A 18 -31.51 2.33 8.16
C ALA A 18 -32.43 1.32 8.89
N CYS A 19 -32.80 1.58 10.15
CA CYS A 19 -33.67 0.70 10.96
C CYS A 19 -34.79 1.40 11.68
N VAL A 20 -35.27 2.56 11.23
CA VAL A 20 -36.45 3.20 11.84
C VAL A 20 -37.57 3.36 10.80
N GLU A 21 -38.40 2.36 10.68
CA GLU A 21 -39.76 2.56 10.20
C GLU A 21 -40.55 3.22 11.33
N SER A 22 -41.01 4.45 11.10
CA SER A 22 -41.83 5.33 11.93
C SER A 22 -41.16 5.89 13.19
N GLU A 23 -41.21 7.20 13.35
CA GLU A 23 -40.86 7.87 14.63
C GLU A 23 -41.71 7.27 15.77
N PRO A 24 -41.08 6.69 16.80
CA PRO A 24 -41.82 6.22 17.95
C PRO A 24 -42.38 7.41 18.69
N ASP A 25 -43.67 7.36 19.03
CA ASP A 25 -44.31 8.34 19.89
C ASP A 25 -43.73 8.24 21.31
N TYR A 26 -42.69 9.01 21.58
CA TYR A 26 -41.96 9.04 22.85
C TYR A 26 -42.83 9.40 24.08
N LYS A 27 -44.06 9.80 23.88
CA LYS A 27 -44.97 10.17 24.98
C LYS A 27 -45.73 8.99 25.60
N ASN A 28 -45.70 7.82 24.99
CA ASN A 28 -46.52 6.69 25.42
C ASN A 28 -45.76 5.34 25.50
N PHE A 29 -44.44 5.34 25.68
CA PHE A 29 -43.75 4.10 26.03
C PHE A 29 -44.17 3.69 27.45
N PRO A 30 -44.75 2.50 27.65
CA PRO A 30 -44.94 1.98 28.98
C PRO A 30 -43.56 1.88 29.65
N SER A 31 -43.47 2.34 30.89
CA SER A 31 -42.25 2.16 31.69
C SER A 31 -41.90 0.67 31.68
N LYS A 32 -40.69 0.33 31.24
CA LYS A 32 -40.27 -1.05 31.18
C LYS A 32 -40.12 -1.59 32.59
N ASP A 33 -40.57 -2.83 32.80
CA ASP A 33 -40.49 -3.48 34.10
C ASP A 33 -39.03 -3.51 34.62
N VAL A 34 -38.08 -3.79 33.73
CA VAL A 34 -36.63 -3.67 33.97
C VAL A 34 -36.02 -2.78 32.89
N ASP A 35 -35.38 -1.69 33.31
CA ASP A 35 -34.64 -0.80 32.41
C ASP A 35 -33.54 -0.03 33.15
N PHE A 36 -32.56 0.50 32.43
CA PHE A 36 -31.49 1.29 33.00
C PHE A 36 -30.86 2.24 31.97
N THR A 37 -30.19 3.25 32.48
CA THR A 37 -29.36 4.16 31.72
C THR A 37 -27.91 4.13 32.22
N PHE A 38 -27.01 4.65 31.43
CA PHE A 38 -25.60 4.78 31.81
C PHE A 38 -25.02 6.06 31.20
N ALA A 39 -24.07 6.66 31.91
CA ALA A 39 -23.38 7.87 31.49
C ALA A 39 -21.97 7.90 32.11
N VAL A 40 -21.09 8.76 31.61
CA VAL A 40 -19.84 9.05 32.29
C VAL A 40 -20.13 9.77 33.60
N GLU A 41 -19.54 9.34 34.71
CA GLU A 41 -19.68 9.97 36.01
C GLU A 41 -19.28 11.46 35.92
N GLY A 42 -20.17 12.34 36.32
CA GLY A 42 -19.97 13.80 36.23
C GLY A 42 -20.15 14.41 34.83
N ASN A 43 -20.49 13.62 33.80
CA ASN A 43 -20.78 14.12 32.46
C ASN A 43 -21.90 13.33 31.78
N GLU A 44 -23.13 13.65 32.12
CA GLU A 44 -24.34 12.96 31.62
C GLU A 44 -24.59 13.11 30.12
N TYR A 45 -23.88 14.01 29.45
CA TYR A 45 -24.03 14.28 28.02
C TYR A 45 -22.95 13.63 27.16
N SER A 46 -21.95 12.95 27.77
CA SER A 46 -20.92 12.25 27.01
C SER A 46 -21.51 11.03 26.29
N THR A 47 -21.27 10.94 25.01
CA THR A 47 -21.59 9.75 24.20
C THR A 47 -20.38 8.86 23.99
N ASP A 48 -19.21 9.31 24.42
CA ASP A 48 -17.92 8.63 24.23
C ASP A 48 -17.49 8.00 25.56
N PHE A 49 -17.44 6.69 25.60
CA PHE A 49 -17.09 5.91 26.77
C PHE A 49 -15.69 5.31 26.57
N TYR A 50 -14.73 5.78 27.37
CA TYR A 50 -13.36 5.29 27.33
C TYR A 50 -13.09 4.34 28.50
N TYR A 51 -12.17 3.39 28.32
CA TYR A 51 -11.85 2.42 29.38
C TYR A 51 -11.21 3.07 30.63
N VAL A 52 -10.78 4.33 30.55
CA VAL A 52 -10.31 5.11 31.69
C VAL A 52 -11.46 5.82 32.44
N SER A 53 -12.61 5.97 31.80
CA SER A 53 -13.75 6.68 32.40
C SER A 53 -14.51 5.80 33.37
N THR A 54 -14.95 6.39 34.47
CA THR A 54 -15.91 5.76 35.38
C THR A 54 -17.32 5.98 34.83
N LEU A 55 -18.08 4.90 34.68
CA LEU A 55 -19.47 4.95 34.23
C LEU A 55 -20.41 4.81 35.42
N GLN A 56 -21.41 5.67 35.47
CA GLN A 56 -22.53 5.58 36.39
C GLN A 56 -23.68 4.84 35.73
N PHE A 57 -24.12 3.74 36.30
CA PHE A 57 -25.31 3.02 35.87
C PHE A 57 -26.47 3.40 36.78
N THR A 58 -27.63 3.73 36.18
CA THR A 58 -28.82 4.15 36.90
C THR A 58 -29.98 3.22 36.57
N ASN A 59 -30.51 2.56 37.58
CA ASN A 59 -31.69 1.71 37.45
C ASN A 59 -32.94 2.59 37.27
N THR A 60 -33.57 2.49 36.10
CA THR A 60 -34.81 3.26 35.75
C THR A 60 -36.03 2.35 35.67
N SER A 61 -35.96 1.14 36.21
CA SER A 61 -37.04 0.16 36.19
C SER A 61 -38.28 0.63 36.93
N SER A 62 -39.44 0.28 36.40
CA SER A 62 -40.73 0.56 37.06
C SER A 62 -41.06 -0.43 38.19
N LYS A 63 -40.43 -1.57 38.23
CA LYS A 63 -40.60 -2.60 39.27
C LYS A 63 -39.43 -2.59 40.25
N GLN A 64 -39.74 -2.93 41.50
CA GLN A 64 -38.75 -3.00 42.57
C GLN A 64 -38.42 -4.45 42.90
N GLY A 65 -37.22 -4.71 43.35
CA GLY A 65 -36.72 -6.01 43.76
C GLY A 65 -35.21 -5.96 44.04
N THR A 66 -34.64 -7.07 44.41
CA THR A 66 -33.18 -7.20 44.54
C THR A 66 -32.55 -7.08 43.14
N VAL A 67 -31.57 -6.22 43.00
CA VAL A 67 -30.91 -5.95 41.74
C VAL A 67 -29.58 -6.70 41.63
N HIS A 68 -29.27 -7.18 40.42
CA HIS A 68 -27.98 -7.77 40.06
C HIS A 68 -27.54 -7.19 38.74
N TRP A 69 -26.35 -6.63 38.73
CA TRP A 69 -25.67 -6.12 37.54
C TRP A 69 -24.59 -7.09 37.10
N ASP A 70 -24.56 -7.38 35.81
CA ASP A 70 -23.45 -8.02 35.12
C ASP A 70 -22.93 -7.02 34.07
N PHE A 71 -21.68 -6.60 34.18
CA PHE A 71 -21.10 -5.61 33.28
C PHE A 71 -20.53 -6.19 31.98
N GLY A 72 -20.56 -7.52 31.84
CA GLY A 72 -20.13 -8.23 30.64
C GLY A 72 -18.62 -8.41 30.51
N ASP A 73 -17.84 -7.99 31.50
CA ASP A 73 -16.39 -8.16 31.60
C ASP A 73 -15.98 -9.19 32.67
N GLY A 74 -16.97 -9.87 33.28
CA GLY A 74 -16.81 -10.82 34.35
C GLY A 74 -16.98 -10.21 35.75
N SER A 75 -17.16 -8.89 35.84
CA SER A 75 -17.49 -8.21 37.09
C SER A 75 -19.00 -8.02 37.26
N SER A 76 -19.44 -7.81 38.50
CA SER A 76 -20.84 -7.68 38.86
C SER A 76 -21.04 -6.75 40.06
N SER A 77 -22.28 -6.23 40.24
CA SER A 77 -22.66 -5.44 41.41
C SER A 77 -24.10 -5.77 41.85
N SER A 78 -24.39 -5.57 43.16
CA SER A 78 -25.74 -5.61 43.74
C SER A 78 -26.21 -4.24 44.23
N GLU A 79 -25.48 -3.19 43.95
CA GLU A 79 -25.87 -1.82 44.29
C GLU A 79 -27.04 -1.37 43.40
N ALA A 80 -27.90 -0.49 43.94
CA ALA A 80 -29.05 0.02 43.19
C ALA A 80 -28.63 0.77 41.94
N ASN A 81 -27.58 1.59 42.06
CA ASN A 81 -27.00 2.41 40.97
C ASN A 81 -25.48 2.38 41.09
N PRO A 82 -24.84 1.35 40.55
CA PRO A 82 -23.41 1.18 40.68
C PRO A 82 -22.64 2.09 39.76
N THR A 83 -21.38 2.34 40.12
CA THR A 83 -20.39 2.80 39.18
C THR A 83 -19.52 1.62 38.72
N HIS A 84 -19.03 1.68 37.49
CA HIS A 84 -18.12 0.67 36.95
C HIS A 84 -17.10 1.30 36.02
N LYS A 85 -15.90 0.70 35.98
CA LYS A 85 -14.80 1.08 35.11
C LYS A 85 -14.28 -0.15 34.41
N TYR A 86 -14.23 -0.11 33.09
CA TYR A 86 -13.69 -1.19 32.29
C TYR A 86 -12.17 -1.13 32.21
N ASP A 87 -11.51 -2.26 32.25
CA ASP A 87 -10.05 -2.34 32.18
C ASP A 87 -9.51 -2.31 30.75
N LYS A 88 -10.36 -2.54 29.76
CA LYS A 88 -9.97 -2.63 28.34
C LYS A 88 -11.07 -2.07 27.46
N SER A 89 -10.66 -1.57 26.28
CA SER A 89 -11.61 -1.28 25.20
C SER A 89 -12.26 -2.56 24.68
N GLY A 90 -13.49 -2.44 24.20
CA GLY A 90 -14.27 -3.56 23.68
C GLY A 90 -15.75 -3.32 23.67
N SER A 91 -16.49 -4.28 23.18
CA SER A 91 -17.95 -4.28 23.25
C SER A 91 -18.41 -5.21 24.36
N TYR A 92 -19.14 -4.67 25.31
CA TYR A 92 -19.65 -5.36 26.49
C TYR A 92 -21.16 -5.39 26.51
N ASN A 93 -21.76 -6.48 26.97
CA ASN A 93 -23.21 -6.59 27.17
C ASN A 93 -23.54 -6.42 28.66
N VAL A 94 -24.00 -5.24 29.02
CA VAL A 94 -24.40 -4.95 30.40
C VAL A 94 -25.81 -5.44 30.64
N THR A 95 -26.01 -6.21 31.71
CA THR A 95 -27.29 -6.79 32.07
C THR A 95 -27.71 -6.37 33.49
N LEU A 96 -28.88 -5.76 33.61
CA LEU A 96 -29.57 -5.58 34.89
C LEU A 96 -30.60 -6.69 35.04
N THR A 97 -30.55 -7.39 36.16
CA THR A 97 -31.57 -8.37 36.57
C THR A 97 -32.24 -7.90 37.86
N ILE A 98 -33.58 -7.98 37.93
CA ILE A 98 -34.36 -7.75 39.14
C ILE A 98 -35.07 -9.03 39.50
N ASP A 99 -34.82 -9.55 40.69
CA ASP A 99 -35.35 -10.84 41.16
C ASP A 99 -36.89 -10.86 41.10
N GLY A 100 -37.41 -11.91 40.48
CA GLY A 100 -38.86 -12.12 40.32
C GLY A 100 -39.53 -11.21 39.26
N VAL A 101 -38.77 -10.32 38.58
CA VAL A 101 -39.25 -9.44 37.54
C VAL A 101 -38.71 -9.82 36.17
N GLY A 102 -37.40 -9.88 36.00
CA GLY A 102 -36.77 -10.18 34.73
C GLY A 102 -35.40 -9.53 34.57
N SER A 103 -34.90 -9.47 33.33
CA SER A 103 -33.62 -8.87 33.01
C SER A 103 -33.66 -7.99 31.77
N ARG A 104 -32.74 -7.03 31.67
CA ARG A 104 -32.53 -6.15 30.55
C ARG A 104 -31.05 -6.06 30.20
N THR A 105 -30.71 -6.20 28.93
CA THR A 105 -29.33 -6.10 28.44
C THR A 105 -29.20 -4.99 27.42
N TYR A 106 -28.15 -4.18 27.56
CA TYR A 106 -27.72 -3.21 26.56
C TYR A 106 -26.25 -3.42 26.20
N PRO A 107 -25.90 -3.35 24.89
CA PRO A 107 -24.51 -3.32 24.48
C PRO A 107 -23.92 -1.93 24.78
N ILE A 108 -22.68 -1.92 25.25
CA ILE A 108 -21.90 -0.70 25.42
C ILE A 108 -20.57 -0.87 24.70
N LEU A 109 -20.14 0.16 23.95
CA LEU A 109 -18.84 0.22 23.31
C LEU A 109 -17.90 1.04 24.18
N ILE A 110 -16.86 0.42 24.70
CA ILE A 110 -15.78 1.09 25.43
C ILE A 110 -14.64 1.32 24.46
N MET A 111 -14.28 2.58 24.23
CA MET A 111 -13.28 2.99 23.28
C MET A 111 -11.88 2.98 23.89
N ASP A 112 -10.91 2.76 23.03
CA ASP A 112 -9.50 2.95 23.35
C ASP A 112 -9.14 4.44 23.24
N ILE A 113 -8.11 4.83 23.97
CA ILE A 113 -7.54 6.17 23.89
C ILE A 113 -6.33 6.09 22.97
N VAL A 114 -6.45 6.72 21.80
CA VAL A 114 -5.38 6.76 20.81
C VAL A 114 -4.88 8.20 20.68
N PRO A 115 -3.63 8.48 21.05
CA PRO A 115 -3.03 9.77 20.82
C PRO A 115 -2.98 10.11 19.33
N MET A 116 -3.39 11.31 18.96
CA MET A 116 -3.29 11.83 17.61
C MET A 116 -2.11 12.79 17.49
N LEU A 117 -1.14 12.43 16.66
CA LEU A 117 0.01 13.29 16.39
C LEU A 117 -0.30 14.23 15.22
N SER A 118 0.21 15.45 15.33
CA SER A 118 0.05 16.48 14.30
C SER A 118 1.32 17.31 14.19
N VAL A 119 1.42 18.12 13.14
CA VAL A 119 2.41 19.19 13.05
C VAL A 119 1.72 20.50 13.42
N ALA A 120 2.25 21.17 14.43
CA ALA A 120 1.73 22.46 14.86
C ALA A 120 1.86 23.49 13.72
N GLU A 121 0.79 24.24 13.47
CA GLU A 121 0.74 25.36 12.53
C GLU A 121 0.85 25.02 11.03
N GLN A 122 0.86 23.76 10.63
CA GLN A 122 0.82 23.37 9.22
C GLN A 122 -0.46 22.60 8.88
N SER A 123 -1.01 22.84 7.69
CA SER A 123 -2.11 22.04 7.17
C SER A 123 -1.63 20.61 6.87
N ALA A 124 -2.37 19.63 7.25
CA ALA A 124 -2.47 18.20 6.92
C ALA A 124 -1.30 17.45 6.24
N GLU A 125 -0.30 18.10 5.69
CA GLU A 125 0.84 17.50 5.02
C GLU A 125 2.11 17.71 5.81
N ILE A 126 2.63 16.60 6.31
CA ILE A 126 3.88 16.62 7.04
C ILE A 126 5.01 16.40 6.05
N VAL A 127 5.21 17.39 5.23
CA VAL A 127 6.27 17.43 4.23
C VAL A 127 7.19 18.60 4.56
N THR A 128 8.46 18.30 4.72
CA THR A 128 9.47 19.32 4.98
C THR A 128 10.70 19.09 4.12
N ILE A 129 11.50 20.13 3.98
CA ILE A 129 12.83 20.04 3.37
C ILE A 129 13.85 19.89 4.49
N LYS A 130 14.85 19.05 4.31
CA LYS A 130 16.02 18.97 5.19
C LYS A 130 16.48 20.38 5.58
N ASP A 131 16.82 20.58 6.82
CA ASP A 131 17.21 21.87 7.43
C ASP A 131 16.05 22.80 7.84
N VAL A 132 14.80 22.47 7.48
CA VAL A 132 13.63 23.17 8.03
C VAL A 132 13.19 22.50 9.29
N SER A 133 13.04 23.26 10.38
CA SER A 133 12.52 22.73 11.63
C SER A 133 10.99 22.62 11.59
N ILE A 134 10.46 21.58 12.22
CA ILE A 134 9.04 21.38 12.45
C ILE A 134 8.74 21.24 13.94
N LYS A 135 7.56 21.63 14.35
CA LYS A 135 7.07 21.45 15.71
C LYS A 135 5.90 20.47 15.70
N LEU A 136 6.00 19.42 16.50
CA LEU A 136 4.95 18.42 16.63
C LEU A 136 3.94 18.83 17.70
N GLY A 137 2.69 18.46 17.46
CA GLY A 137 1.60 18.51 18.42
C GLY A 137 1.13 17.11 18.76
N ILE A 138 0.46 16.99 19.90
CA ILE A 138 -0.23 15.77 20.30
C ILE A 138 -1.59 16.13 20.87
N GLU A 139 -2.63 15.44 20.44
CA GLU A 139 -3.98 15.52 20.99
C GLU A 139 -4.35 14.16 21.56
N LEU A 140 -4.89 14.16 22.76
CA LEU A 140 -5.30 12.95 23.45
C LEU A 140 -6.68 13.14 24.05
N PRO A 141 -7.65 12.25 23.77
CA PRO A 141 -8.88 12.17 24.57
C PRO A 141 -8.50 11.79 26.02
N ASN A 142 -8.70 12.69 26.96
CA ASN A 142 -8.42 12.47 28.38
C ASN A 142 -9.55 13.03 29.23
N PRO A 143 -10.72 12.35 29.25
CA PRO A 143 -11.93 12.87 29.91
C PRO A 143 -11.78 13.01 31.44
N ASP A 144 -10.91 12.21 32.05
CA ASP A 144 -10.71 12.19 33.50
C ASP A 144 -9.50 13.04 33.96
N ASN A 145 -8.88 13.79 33.03
CA ASN A 145 -7.69 14.61 33.34
C ASN A 145 -6.55 13.82 34.04
N LEU A 146 -6.37 12.58 33.63
CA LEU A 146 -5.29 11.76 34.18
C LEU A 146 -3.94 12.29 33.74
N THR A 147 -2.94 12.18 34.61
CA THR A 147 -1.57 12.47 34.23
C THR A 147 -1.06 11.42 33.25
N CYS A 148 -0.69 11.88 32.06
CA CYS A 148 -0.14 11.04 31.00
C CYS A 148 1.35 11.26 30.90
N ARG A 149 2.09 10.18 30.70
CA ARG A 149 3.51 10.19 30.35
C ARG A 149 3.67 9.79 28.89
N TYR A 150 4.43 10.56 28.13
CA TYR A 150 4.71 10.35 26.71
C TYR A 150 6.18 10.03 26.52
N VAL A 151 6.46 8.96 25.80
CA VAL A 151 7.83 8.62 25.37
C VAL A 151 7.87 8.72 23.85
N TRP A 152 8.54 9.75 23.36
CA TRP A 152 8.74 10.01 21.95
C TRP A 152 10.01 9.30 21.48
N ASN A 153 9.92 8.53 20.42
CA ASN A 153 11.06 7.88 19.77
C ASN A 153 11.30 8.55 18.42
N MET A 154 12.47 9.11 18.24
CA MET A 154 12.84 9.84 17.04
C MET A 154 13.58 8.94 16.07
N PRO A 155 13.41 9.15 14.75
CA PRO A 155 14.21 8.46 13.75
C PRO A 155 15.69 8.88 13.83
N GLU A 156 16.57 8.01 13.35
CA GLU A 156 18.00 8.26 13.31
C GLU A 156 18.34 9.57 12.59
N GLY A 157 19.24 10.34 13.15
CA GLY A 157 19.68 11.62 12.60
C GLY A 157 18.74 12.80 12.89
N THR A 158 17.80 12.64 13.83
CA THR A 158 16.98 13.76 14.31
C THR A 158 17.78 14.65 15.26
N THR A 159 17.62 15.96 15.12
CA THR A 159 18.20 16.95 16.03
C THR A 159 17.14 17.97 16.46
N LEU A 160 17.39 18.62 17.59
CA LEU A 160 16.69 19.85 17.96
C LEU A 160 17.07 20.99 17.00
N ALA A 161 16.33 22.10 17.04
CA ALA A 161 16.59 23.28 16.20
C ALA A 161 18.01 23.83 16.33
N ASP A 162 18.62 23.69 17.51
CA ASP A 162 20.00 24.12 17.79
C ASP A 162 21.08 23.12 17.31
N GLY A 163 20.67 21.98 16.77
CA GLY A 163 21.57 20.94 16.27
C GLY A 163 21.91 19.84 17.30
N THR A 164 21.36 19.91 18.52
CA THR A 164 21.57 18.87 19.53
C THR A 164 20.88 17.56 19.07
N PRO A 165 21.60 16.42 18.99
CA PRO A 165 21.01 15.13 18.66
C PRO A 165 19.94 14.70 19.68
N ILE A 166 18.84 14.10 19.19
CA ILE A 166 17.77 13.59 20.04
C ILE A 166 17.27 12.24 19.49
N GLU A 167 17.30 11.21 20.34
CA GLU A 167 16.78 9.88 20.02
C GLU A 167 15.45 9.61 20.71
N THR A 168 15.31 10.09 21.94
CA THR A 168 14.11 9.95 22.74
C THR A 168 13.82 11.21 23.51
N PHE A 169 12.53 11.46 23.78
CA PHE A 169 12.09 12.54 24.68
C PHE A 169 10.98 11.99 25.58
N GLU A 170 11.05 12.27 26.87
CA GLU A 170 10.01 11.94 27.82
C GLU A 170 9.35 13.22 28.33
N GLY A 171 8.02 13.26 28.29
CA GLY A 171 7.22 14.40 28.71
C GLY A 171 5.93 13.97 29.39
N TYR A 172 5.22 14.94 29.95
CA TYR A 172 4.01 14.72 30.72
C TYR A 172 2.89 15.68 30.29
N SER A 173 1.65 15.30 30.57
CA SER A 173 0.52 16.23 30.54
C SER A 173 0.45 16.98 31.88
N HIS A 174 -0.05 18.21 31.83
CA HIS A 174 -0.21 19.10 32.99
C HIS A 174 -1.67 19.47 33.22
N ASP A 175 -2.00 19.86 34.44
CA ASP A 175 -3.36 20.21 34.87
C ASP A 175 -3.96 21.40 34.11
N ASP A 176 -3.13 22.24 33.50
CA ASP A 176 -3.53 23.36 32.65
C ASP A 176 -3.86 22.95 31.20
N GLY A 177 -3.79 21.65 30.91
CA GLY A 177 -4.05 21.08 29.57
C GLY A 177 -2.84 21.16 28.63
N THR A 178 -1.67 21.63 29.10
CA THR A 178 -0.46 21.61 28.30
C THR A 178 0.20 20.22 28.33
N ILE A 179 0.96 19.92 27.28
CA ILE A 179 1.68 18.67 27.12
C ILE A 179 3.12 18.98 26.76
N ASP A 180 4.07 18.39 27.50
CA ASP A 180 5.47 18.48 27.16
C ASP A 180 5.71 17.85 25.78
N ASN A 181 6.47 18.54 24.93
CA ASN A 181 6.89 18.05 23.65
C ASN A 181 8.38 18.33 23.41
N PRO A 182 9.01 17.63 22.46
CA PRO A 182 10.45 17.77 22.23
C PRO A 182 10.88 19.15 21.69
N GLY A 183 9.92 19.99 21.28
CA GLY A 183 10.21 21.27 20.67
C GLY A 183 10.34 21.19 19.15
N GLU A 184 11.14 22.08 18.56
CA GLU A 184 11.40 22.10 17.12
C GLU A 184 12.45 21.04 16.74
N LEU A 185 12.11 20.23 15.74
CA LEU A 185 12.92 19.12 15.25
C LEU A 185 13.41 19.38 13.82
N LYS A 186 14.61 18.91 13.53
CA LYS A 186 15.19 18.82 12.17
C LYS A 186 15.59 17.39 11.88
N PHE A 187 15.53 17.00 10.60
CA PHE A 187 15.88 15.67 10.15
C PHE A 187 17.09 15.72 9.21
N ASN A 188 18.11 14.94 9.48
CA ASN A 188 19.32 14.87 8.65
C ASN A 188 19.19 13.91 7.47
N ASN A 189 18.27 12.96 7.55
CA ASN A 189 18.04 11.98 6.49
C ASN A 189 16.89 12.39 5.58
N ILE A 190 16.97 12.02 4.29
CA ILE A 190 15.94 12.18 3.29
C ILE A 190 15.03 10.95 3.33
N GLY A 191 13.75 11.11 2.97
CA GLY A 191 12.77 10.02 2.95
C GLY A 191 11.72 10.14 4.05
N SER A 192 11.00 9.05 4.29
CA SER A 192 10.02 8.97 5.37
C SER A 192 10.71 8.83 6.72
N GLN A 193 10.45 9.78 7.60
CA GLN A 193 10.95 9.80 8.97
C GLN A 193 9.79 9.48 9.91
N LYS A 194 9.81 8.29 10.52
CA LYS A 194 8.76 7.82 11.42
C LYS A 194 9.07 8.25 12.85
N ILE A 195 8.19 9.03 13.43
CA ILE A 195 8.22 9.41 14.85
C ILE A 195 7.13 8.61 15.56
N GLU A 196 7.49 7.92 16.62
CA GLU A 196 6.58 7.12 17.43
C GLU A 196 6.40 7.73 18.80
N VAL A 197 5.16 7.66 19.32
CA VAL A 197 4.85 8.06 20.70
C VAL A 197 4.21 6.89 21.42
N GLN A 198 4.82 6.52 22.54
CA GLN A 198 4.25 5.61 23.50
C GLN A 198 3.62 6.42 24.61
N THR A 199 2.33 6.22 24.86
CA THR A 199 1.59 6.95 25.89
C THR A 199 1.25 6.03 27.05
N TYR A 200 1.40 6.55 28.25
CA TYR A 200 1.14 5.83 29.48
C TYR A 200 0.24 6.66 30.38
N PHE A 201 -0.79 6.04 30.94
CA PHE A 201 -1.55 6.60 32.05
C PHE A 201 -1.09 6.00 33.38
N ASP A 202 -1.02 6.83 34.40
CA ASP A 202 -0.94 6.37 35.77
C ASP A 202 -2.36 6.19 36.33
N ILE A 203 -2.80 4.94 36.45
CA ILE A 203 -4.09 4.58 36.99
C ILE A 203 -3.87 3.81 38.30
N ASN A 204 -4.21 4.44 39.43
CA ASN A 204 -4.05 3.86 40.76
C ASN A 204 -2.62 3.39 41.10
N GLY A 205 -1.60 4.08 40.60
CA GLY A 205 -0.19 3.70 40.76
C GLY A 205 0.29 2.60 39.80
N GLU A 206 -0.53 2.20 38.86
CA GLU A 206 -0.16 1.30 37.76
C GLU A 206 0.05 2.11 36.48
N ASN A 207 1.23 2.01 35.92
CA ASN A 207 1.59 2.66 34.68
C ASN A 207 1.07 1.83 33.50
N ARG A 208 -0.10 2.17 32.94
CA ARG A 208 -0.74 1.45 31.83
C ARG A 208 -0.35 2.05 30.50
N ARG A 209 0.21 1.23 29.62
CA ARG A 209 0.52 1.59 28.23
C ARG A 209 -0.73 1.59 27.38
N LEU A 210 -0.91 2.67 26.63
CA LEU A 210 -1.93 2.79 25.58
C LEU A 210 -1.43 2.26 24.24
N ALA A 211 -2.29 2.33 23.23
CA ALA A 211 -1.91 2.06 21.86
C ALA A 211 -0.80 3.04 21.40
N ASP A 212 0.18 2.52 20.65
CA ASP A 212 1.23 3.33 20.07
C ASP A 212 0.66 4.19 18.94
N SER A 213 1.11 5.45 18.89
CA SER A 213 0.82 6.36 17.78
C SER A 213 2.08 6.71 17.04
N TYR A 214 1.96 6.99 15.76
CA TYR A 214 3.10 7.42 14.95
C TYR A 214 2.67 8.47 13.92
N ILE A 215 3.64 9.21 13.45
CA ILE A 215 3.50 10.15 12.34
C ILE A 215 4.70 9.99 11.41
N ASN A 216 4.45 10.01 10.10
CA ASN A 216 5.50 9.99 9.09
C ASN A 216 5.72 11.41 8.58
N VAL A 217 6.93 11.92 8.74
CA VAL A 217 7.37 13.19 8.15
C VAL A 217 8.11 12.87 6.86
N GLN A 218 7.66 13.43 5.73
CA GLN A 218 8.34 13.28 4.45
C GLN A 218 9.40 14.39 4.34
N VAL A 219 10.67 13.99 4.31
CA VAL A 219 11.80 14.93 4.29
C VAL A 219 12.48 14.88 2.93
N GLY A 220 12.38 15.98 2.17
CA GLY A 220 13.04 16.14 0.87
C GLY A 220 14.41 16.79 0.99
N ALA A 221 15.24 16.60 -0.04
CA ALA A 221 16.44 17.39 -0.24
C ALA A 221 16.10 18.71 -0.99
N ASN A 222 16.92 19.74 -0.82
CA ASN A 222 16.84 20.93 -1.65
C ASN A 222 17.56 20.71 -3.01
N ILE A 223 17.39 19.51 -3.58
CA ILE A 223 17.99 19.06 -4.83
C ILE A 223 16.87 18.51 -5.71
N GLU A 224 16.79 19.00 -6.94
CA GLU A 224 15.84 18.47 -7.92
C GLU A 224 16.41 17.23 -8.60
N ALA A 225 15.71 16.12 -8.49
CA ALA A 225 16.09 14.84 -9.08
C ALA A 225 14.86 14.08 -9.60
N PRO A 226 15.04 13.13 -10.52
CA PRO A 226 14.02 12.14 -10.86
C PRO A 226 13.61 11.32 -9.63
N THR A 227 12.49 10.62 -9.76
CA THR A 227 11.98 9.75 -8.67
C THR A 227 11.84 8.31 -9.17
N LEU A 228 12.47 7.38 -8.46
CA LEU A 228 12.31 5.95 -8.66
C LEU A 228 11.20 5.45 -7.74
N TYR A 229 10.12 4.94 -8.30
CA TYR A 229 9.03 4.29 -7.55
C TYR A 229 9.19 2.79 -7.62
N TYR A 230 8.83 2.11 -6.54
CA TYR A 230 8.79 0.65 -6.51
C TYR A 230 7.66 0.13 -5.61
N ALA A 231 7.14 -1.02 -5.99
CA ALA A 231 6.06 -1.71 -5.31
C ALA A 231 6.62 -2.85 -4.46
N CYS A 232 6.31 -2.87 -3.17
CA CYS A 232 6.75 -3.91 -2.26
C CYS A 232 5.78 -5.09 -2.25
N TYR A 233 6.31 -6.30 -2.21
CA TYR A 233 5.52 -7.51 -2.00
C TYR A 233 4.77 -7.44 -0.67
N GLY A 234 3.44 -7.39 -0.73
CA GLY A 234 2.58 -7.28 0.46
C GLY A 234 2.77 -6.01 1.29
N GLY A 235 3.26 -4.92 0.68
CA GLY A 235 3.55 -3.65 1.36
C GLY A 235 2.94 -2.43 0.68
N ASN A 236 3.59 -1.30 0.86
CA ASN A 236 3.22 -0.03 0.21
C ASN A 236 4.10 0.25 -1.02
N ILE A 237 3.62 1.14 -1.87
CA ILE A 237 4.46 1.82 -2.85
C ILE A 237 5.45 2.70 -2.09
N LYS A 238 6.70 2.61 -2.49
CA LYS A 238 7.78 3.46 -1.98
C LYS A 238 8.46 4.20 -3.11
N ALA A 239 9.15 5.26 -2.77
CA ALA A 239 9.86 6.10 -3.73
C ALA A 239 11.24 6.50 -3.22
N TYR A 240 12.22 6.57 -4.12
CA TYR A 240 13.52 7.17 -3.88
C TYR A 240 13.73 8.38 -4.77
N LYS A 241 14.26 9.46 -4.22
CA LYS A 241 14.86 10.52 -5.06
C LYS A 241 16.18 10.01 -5.60
N MET A 242 16.32 10.05 -6.92
CA MET A 242 17.53 9.58 -7.62
C MET A 242 18.63 10.65 -7.55
N ILE A 243 19.04 10.99 -6.33
CA ILE A 243 20.09 11.97 -6.05
C ILE A 243 21.43 11.25 -6.07
N ASP A 244 22.42 11.85 -6.69
CA ASP A 244 23.79 11.41 -6.56
C ASP A 244 24.24 11.61 -5.09
N GLU A 245 24.55 10.54 -4.38
CA GLU A 245 24.93 10.58 -2.97
C GLU A 245 26.13 11.49 -2.70
N SER A 246 27.00 11.70 -3.69
CA SER A 246 28.11 12.65 -3.58
C SER A 246 27.66 14.11 -3.44
N GLN A 247 26.41 14.43 -3.77
CA GLN A 247 25.80 15.75 -3.61
C GLN A 247 25.20 15.95 -2.21
N LEU A 248 25.08 14.88 -1.43
CA LEU A 248 24.52 14.94 -0.10
C LEU A 248 25.60 15.29 0.94
N PRO A 249 25.26 16.03 1.98
CA PRO A 249 26.18 16.25 3.12
C PRO A 249 26.64 14.92 3.71
N GLU A 250 27.86 14.91 4.23
CA GLU A 250 28.42 13.73 4.89
C GLU A 250 27.48 13.24 6.03
N GLY A 251 27.24 11.93 6.07
CA GLY A 251 26.34 11.29 7.04
C GLY A 251 24.85 11.40 6.74
N THR A 252 24.45 12.08 5.65
CA THR A 252 23.05 12.10 5.19
C THR A 252 22.74 10.82 4.43
N LYS A 253 21.70 10.09 4.86
CA LYS A 253 21.17 8.90 4.14
C LYS A 253 20.03 9.32 3.22
N ASN A 254 20.02 8.75 2.04
CA ASN A 254 18.87 8.80 1.13
C ASN A 254 18.01 7.56 1.41
N LEU A 255 16.92 7.74 2.16
CA LEU A 255 15.99 6.68 2.54
C LEU A 255 14.75 6.73 1.64
N PRO A 256 14.00 5.63 1.51
CA PRO A 256 12.77 5.65 0.73
C PRO A 256 11.67 6.45 1.41
N PHE A 257 10.85 7.09 0.59
CA PHE A 257 9.56 7.63 0.99
C PHE A 257 8.51 6.52 0.96
N ASP A 258 7.77 6.33 2.04
CA ASP A 258 6.55 5.52 2.05
C ASP A 258 5.40 6.38 1.55
N MET A 259 4.79 6.00 0.44
CA MET A 259 3.72 6.76 -0.20
C MET A 259 2.36 6.58 0.50
N GLY A 260 2.26 5.69 1.51
CA GLY A 260 1.01 5.41 2.22
C GLY A 260 -0.04 4.67 1.36
N VAL A 261 0.32 4.27 0.15
CA VAL A 261 -0.56 3.58 -0.79
C VAL A 261 -0.16 2.13 -0.91
N SER A 262 -1.10 1.21 -0.66
CA SER A 262 -0.85 -0.22 -0.80
C SER A 262 -0.47 -0.59 -2.22
N SER A 263 0.62 -1.31 -2.37
CA SER A 263 1.05 -1.90 -3.64
C SER A 263 0.23 -3.14 -4.04
N GLY A 264 -0.61 -3.64 -3.16
CA GLY A 264 -1.33 -4.90 -3.34
C GLY A 264 -0.57 -6.08 -2.74
N VAL A 265 -0.87 -7.28 -3.20
CA VAL A 265 -0.23 -8.51 -2.69
C VAL A 265 0.99 -8.87 -3.52
N THR A 266 0.83 -8.95 -4.84
CA THR A 266 1.89 -9.35 -5.77
C THR A 266 1.96 -8.35 -6.94
N PRO A 267 2.44 -7.12 -6.71
CA PRO A 267 2.48 -6.07 -7.70
C PRO A 267 3.62 -6.32 -8.70
N GLN A 268 3.31 -7.03 -9.77
CA GLN A 268 4.28 -7.46 -10.77
C GLN A 268 4.88 -6.30 -11.56
N ASN A 269 4.08 -5.25 -11.76
CA ASN A 269 4.48 -4.15 -12.63
C ASN A 269 3.87 -2.84 -12.12
N ILE A 270 4.64 -1.76 -12.20
CA ILE A 270 4.11 -0.40 -12.00
C ILE A 270 4.53 0.48 -13.17
N ILE A 271 3.64 1.37 -13.59
CA ILE A 271 3.82 2.11 -14.82
C ILE A 271 3.59 3.59 -14.55
N PHE A 272 4.59 4.40 -14.87
CA PHE A 272 4.51 5.84 -14.82
C PHE A 272 3.77 6.37 -16.05
N ALA A 273 2.88 7.35 -15.85
CA ALA A 273 2.22 8.08 -16.91
C ALA A 273 1.93 9.53 -16.50
N THR A 274 2.08 10.46 -17.42
CA THR A 274 1.62 11.84 -17.26
C THR A 274 0.31 12.02 -18.00
N VAL A 275 -0.71 12.53 -17.34
CA VAL A 275 -2.04 12.78 -17.89
C VAL A 275 -2.50 14.18 -17.45
N ASP A 276 -2.84 15.04 -18.39
CA ASP A 276 -3.24 16.43 -18.12
C ASP A 276 -2.24 17.15 -17.19
N ASP A 277 -0.95 17.05 -17.49
CA ASP A 277 0.18 17.61 -16.74
C ASP A 277 0.34 17.11 -15.29
N GLN A 278 -0.41 16.06 -14.91
CA GLN A 278 -0.28 15.37 -13.62
C GLN A 278 0.38 14.02 -13.79
N ASP A 279 1.19 13.64 -12.81
CA ASP A 279 1.96 12.41 -12.81
C ASP A 279 1.25 11.31 -11.99
N PHE A 280 1.13 10.15 -12.59
CA PHE A 280 0.45 8.98 -12.00
C PHE A 280 1.30 7.71 -12.10
N ILE A 281 1.06 6.82 -11.15
CA ILE A 281 1.61 5.47 -11.14
C ILE A 281 0.45 4.48 -11.20
N TYR A 282 0.41 3.65 -12.23
CA TYR A 282 -0.52 2.53 -12.36
C TYR A 282 0.14 1.28 -11.76
N ILE A 283 -0.58 0.59 -10.88
CA ILE A 283 -0.09 -0.57 -10.14
C ILE A 283 -0.84 -1.79 -10.63
N LEU A 284 -0.12 -2.74 -11.23
CA LEU A 284 -0.64 -4.00 -11.73
C LEU A 284 -0.36 -5.08 -10.69
N ASP A 285 -1.37 -5.44 -9.91
CA ASP A 285 -1.29 -6.41 -8.83
C ASP A 285 -1.98 -7.71 -9.24
N CYS A 286 -1.24 -8.81 -9.28
CA CYS A 286 -1.76 -10.14 -9.59
C CYS A 286 -2.52 -10.80 -8.43
N GLY A 287 -2.54 -10.19 -7.24
CA GLY A 287 -3.22 -10.76 -6.08
C GLY A 287 -2.52 -11.99 -5.49
N LYS A 288 -3.26 -12.78 -4.71
CA LYS A 288 -2.79 -14.03 -4.09
C LYS A 288 -2.96 -15.22 -5.00
N ASN A 289 -4.10 -15.27 -5.68
CA ASN A 289 -4.54 -16.42 -6.44
C ASN A 289 -4.24 -16.18 -7.92
N PHE A 290 -3.02 -16.44 -8.32
CA PHE A 290 -2.72 -16.47 -9.75
C PHE A 290 -3.73 -17.37 -10.45
N CYS A 291 -4.57 -16.84 -11.24
CA CYS A 291 -5.78 -17.30 -11.95
C CYS A 291 -5.97 -18.82 -12.19
N TYR A 292 -5.05 -19.60 -11.81
CA TYR A 292 -5.03 -21.05 -11.97
C TYR A 292 -5.98 -21.76 -11.00
N GLN A 293 -6.24 -21.14 -9.88
CA GLN A 293 -7.15 -21.69 -8.88
C GLN A 293 -8.45 -20.89 -8.91
N VAL A 294 -9.50 -21.60 -9.25
CA VAL A 294 -10.86 -21.15 -8.93
C VAL A 294 -10.92 -21.20 -7.41
N ASP A 295 -11.12 -20.06 -6.75
CA ASP A 295 -11.40 -20.07 -5.33
C ASP A 295 -12.70 -20.83 -5.03
N ASN A 296 -13.01 -21.04 -3.74
CA ASN A 296 -14.19 -21.77 -3.33
C ASN A 296 -15.51 -21.13 -3.82
N ASP A 297 -15.46 -19.89 -4.30
CA ASP A 297 -16.59 -19.12 -4.82
C ASP A 297 -16.69 -19.16 -6.36
N GLY A 298 -15.80 -19.88 -7.01
CA GLY A 298 -15.78 -20.01 -8.48
C GLY A 298 -15.20 -18.79 -9.21
N VAL A 299 -14.49 -17.91 -8.53
CA VAL A 299 -13.87 -16.71 -9.07
C VAL A 299 -12.42 -16.99 -9.48
N LEU A 300 -12.06 -16.62 -10.69
CA LEU A 300 -10.70 -16.76 -11.23
C LEU A 300 -9.91 -15.49 -10.92
N GLY A 301 -8.87 -15.62 -10.09
CA GLY A 301 -7.95 -14.55 -9.77
C GLY A 301 -8.54 -13.45 -8.87
N ASP A 302 -7.68 -12.74 -8.20
CA ASP A 302 -8.00 -11.61 -7.32
C ASP A 302 -7.15 -10.38 -7.69
N GLY A 303 -6.66 -10.35 -8.92
CA GLY A 303 -5.84 -9.27 -9.45
C GLY A 303 -6.61 -7.96 -9.63
N LYS A 304 -5.88 -6.88 -9.65
CA LYS A 304 -6.43 -5.53 -9.85
C LYS A 304 -5.42 -4.57 -10.47
N ILE A 305 -5.92 -3.51 -11.06
CA ILE A 305 -5.14 -2.34 -11.43
C ILE A 305 -5.62 -1.17 -10.58
N THR A 306 -4.71 -0.55 -9.87
CA THR A 306 -4.94 0.68 -9.13
C THR A 306 -4.10 1.80 -9.70
N VAL A 307 -4.50 3.04 -9.46
CA VAL A 307 -3.73 4.22 -9.84
C VAL A 307 -3.52 5.10 -8.62
N MET A 308 -2.33 5.69 -8.50
CA MET A 308 -2.03 6.72 -7.51
C MET A 308 -1.41 7.95 -8.19
N SER A 309 -1.59 9.13 -7.59
CA SER A 309 -0.80 10.31 -7.96
C SER A 309 0.65 10.13 -7.51
N ALA A 310 1.59 10.77 -8.21
CA ALA A 310 3.01 10.63 -7.88
C ALA A 310 3.35 11.05 -6.45
N ASP A 311 2.59 11.98 -5.85
CA ASP A 311 2.74 12.41 -4.46
C ASP A 311 2.03 11.53 -3.41
N GLY A 312 1.35 10.45 -3.84
CA GLY A 312 0.63 9.53 -2.96
C GLY A 312 -0.69 10.03 -2.37
N LYS A 313 -1.10 11.27 -2.66
CA LYS A 313 -2.31 11.87 -2.06
C LYS A 313 -3.62 11.33 -2.62
N TYR A 314 -3.57 10.79 -3.81
CA TYR A 314 -4.71 10.19 -4.48
C TYR A 314 -4.38 8.75 -4.83
N ALA A 315 -5.29 7.85 -4.50
CA ALA A 315 -5.25 6.47 -4.96
C ALA A 315 -6.67 5.95 -5.22
N ASN A 316 -6.84 5.20 -6.30
CA ASN A 316 -8.14 4.64 -6.65
C ASN A 316 -8.01 3.32 -7.40
N LEU A 317 -9.03 2.48 -7.24
CA LEU A 317 -9.20 1.27 -8.02
C LEU A 317 -9.63 1.63 -9.45
N VAL A 318 -8.91 1.10 -10.44
CA VAL A 318 -9.24 1.28 -11.86
C VAL A 318 -10.06 0.10 -12.38
N ILE A 319 -9.58 -1.12 -12.11
CA ILE A 319 -10.24 -2.35 -12.53
C ILE A 319 -9.90 -3.49 -11.56
N SER A 320 -10.88 -4.35 -11.29
CA SER A 320 -10.69 -5.59 -10.53
C SER A 320 -11.62 -6.69 -11.05
N ASN A 321 -11.34 -7.92 -10.66
CA ASN A 321 -12.23 -9.05 -10.95
C ASN A 321 -13.34 -9.12 -9.90
N VAL A 322 -14.48 -8.48 -10.18
CA VAL A 322 -15.67 -8.58 -9.34
C VAL A 322 -16.66 -9.54 -9.97
N GLY A 323 -16.64 -10.77 -9.51
CA GLY A 323 -17.64 -11.79 -9.83
C GLY A 323 -17.73 -12.16 -11.33
N GLY A 324 -16.60 -12.28 -12.01
CA GLY A 324 -16.58 -12.67 -13.42
C GLY A 324 -15.20 -13.11 -13.90
N HIS A 325 -15.21 -13.99 -14.87
CA HIS A 325 -14.06 -14.76 -15.34
C HIS A 325 -13.15 -14.07 -16.37
N ALA A 326 -13.33 -12.78 -16.61
CA ALA A 326 -12.67 -12.15 -17.74
C ALA A 326 -11.30 -11.56 -17.37
N PHE A 327 -11.23 -10.73 -16.34
CA PHE A 327 -10.00 -10.11 -15.86
C PHE A 327 -9.48 -10.87 -14.64
N SER A 328 -8.18 -11.10 -14.54
CA SER A 328 -7.65 -11.95 -13.48
C SER A 328 -6.30 -11.51 -12.95
N ASP A 329 -5.25 -11.57 -13.77
CA ASP A 329 -3.88 -11.32 -13.34
C ASP A 329 -3.19 -10.38 -14.31
N PRO A 330 -3.18 -9.07 -14.05
CA PRO A 330 -2.45 -8.12 -14.88
C PRO A 330 -0.95 -8.22 -14.60
N PHE A 331 -0.18 -8.78 -15.52
CA PHE A 331 1.26 -8.99 -15.30
C PHE A 331 2.12 -7.80 -15.66
N SER A 332 1.82 -7.16 -16.77
CA SER A 332 2.66 -6.09 -17.29
C SER A 332 1.89 -5.18 -18.22
N GLY A 333 2.45 -4.02 -18.50
CA GLY A 333 1.85 -3.09 -19.44
C GLY A 333 2.82 -2.01 -19.89
N CYS A 334 2.34 -1.20 -20.84
CA CYS A 334 3.02 -0.01 -21.33
C CYS A 334 2.01 1.07 -21.70
N VAL A 335 2.44 2.32 -21.67
CA VAL A 335 1.62 3.45 -22.07
C VAL A 335 1.90 3.82 -23.53
N ILE A 336 0.85 3.94 -24.33
CA ILE A 336 0.92 4.40 -25.71
C ILE A 336 -0.18 5.45 -25.89
N GLY A 337 0.21 6.69 -26.13
CA GLY A 337 -0.73 7.80 -26.22
C GLY A 337 -1.49 8.02 -24.91
N ASP A 338 -2.80 7.99 -24.99
CA ASP A 338 -3.74 8.17 -23.86
C ASP A 338 -4.23 6.86 -23.24
N LYS A 339 -3.57 5.73 -23.54
CA LYS A 339 -3.99 4.40 -23.11
C LYS A 339 -2.88 3.64 -22.40
N LEU A 340 -3.27 2.91 -21.36
CA LEU A 340 -2.49 1.83 -20.79
C LEU A 340 -2.86 0.53 -21.51
N TYR A 341 -1.88 -0.08 -22.17
CA TYR A 341 -1.96 -1.43 -22.72
C TYR A 341 -1.40 -2.38 -21.69
N TYR A 342 -2.12 -3.45 -21.38
CA TYR A 342 -1.69 -4.42 -20.39
C TYR A 342 -1.95 -5.85 -20.83
N ASN A 343 -1.17 -6.76 -20.30
CA ASN A 343 -1.32 -8.19 -20.50
C ASN A 343 -1.97 -8.81 -19.27
N ASP A 344 -3.13 -9.39 -19.48
CA ASP A 344 -3.87 -10.17 -18.50
C ASP A 344 -3.85 -11.64 -18.86
N ARG A 345 -3.64 -12.49 -17.90
CA ARG A 345 -3.47 -13.93 -18.11
C ARG A 345 -4.67 -14.61 -18.75
N ASN A 346 -5.90 -14.23 -18.41
CA ASN A 346 -7.10 -14.85 -18.92
C ASN A 346 -7.62 -14.21 -20.20
N THR A 347 -7.59 -12.88 -20.27
CA THR A 347 -8.15 -12.14 -21.38
C THR A 347 -7.17 -11.87 -22.50
N GLY A 348 -5.86 -11.92 -22.20
CA GLY A 348 -4.81 -11.55 -23.13
C GLY A 348 -4.49 -10.07 -23.05
N PHE A 349 -4.34 -9.41 -24.21
CA PHE A 349 -3.98 -8.01 -24.26
C PHE A 349 -5.22 -7.12 -24.24
N SER A 350 -5.25 -6.17 -23.34
CA SER A 350 -6.37 -5.23 -23.13
C SER A 350 -5.87 -3.80 -22.97
N THR A 351 -6.79 -2.84 -23.05
CA THR A 351 -6.49 -1.43 -22.84
C THR A 351 -7.46 -0.78 -21.88
N ILE A 352 -6.97 0.21 -21.17
CA ILE A 352 -7.79 1.17 -20.43
C ILE A 352 -7.33 2.60 -20.76
N SER A 353 -8.27 3.55 -20.79
CA SER A 353 -7.92 4.95 -20.95
C SER A 353 -7.25 5.48 -19.70
N LEU A 354 -6.19 6.25 -19.85
CA LEU A 354 -5.52 6.91 -18.74
C LEU A 354 -6.40 7.97 -18.05
N THR A 355 -7.45 8.43 -18.74
CA THR A 355 -8.43 9.40 -18.18
C THR A 355 -9.52 8.73 -17.35
N ASP A 356 -9.66 7.40 -17.38
CA ASP A 356 -10.68 6.65 -16.64
C ASP A 356 -10.32 6.45 -15.15
N ARG A 357 -9.47 7.30 -14.63
CA ARG A 357 -9.11 7.35 -13.20
C ARG A 357 -10.38 7.59 -12.37
N GLY A 358 -10.68 6.70 -11.43
CA GLY A 358 -11.81 6.87 -10.53
C GLY A 358 -13.13 6.27 -10.99
N LYS A 359 -13.20 5.63 -12.14
CA LYS A 359 -14.32 4.76 -12.43
C LYS A 359 -14.21 3.49 -11.57
N LYS A 360 -15.23 3.27 -10.78
CA LYS A 360 -15.37 2.01 -10.05
C LYS A 360 -15.58 0.88 -11.05
N GLU A 361 -14.72 -0.15 -10.94
CA GLU A 361 -14.98 -1.49 -11.47
C GLU A 361 -15.57 -1.57 -12.87
N THR A 362 -14.73 -1.44 -13.86
CA THR A 362 -15.15 -1.85 -15.20
C THR A 362 -14.80 -3.32 -15.36
N ARG A 363 -15.81 -4.15 -15.45
CA ARG A 363 -15.65 -5.55 -15.84
C ARG A 363 -15.11 -5.61 -17.26
N VAL A 364 -13.87 -5.98 -17.44
CA VAL A 364 -13.35 -6.28 -18.76
C VAL A 364 -13.80 -7.69 -19.11
N ASN A 365 -14.62 -7.81 -20.11
CA ASN A 365 -14.95 -9.09 -20.72
C ASN A 365 -14.62 -9.04 -22.21
N SER A 366 -14.58 -10.19 -22.86
CA SER A 366 -14.25 -10.31 -24.28
C SER A 366 -15.14 -9.49 -25.23
N ASN A 367 -16.18 -8.85 -24.71
CA ASN A 367 -17.13 -8.04 -25.46
C ASN A 367 -16.99 -6.54 -25.17
N THR A 368 -16.00 -6.11 -24.40
CA THR A 368 -15.77 -4.68 -24.09
C THR A 368 -14.77 -4.07 -25.04
N GLU A 369 -14.90 -2.77 -25.29
CA GLU A 369 -13.96 -1.99 -26.12
C GLU A 369 -12.52 -1.98 -25.55
N SER A 370 -12.35 -2.36 -24.29
CA SER A 370 -11.02 -2.44 -23.65
C SER A 370 -10.18 -3.60 -24.17
N TYR A 371 -10.83 -4.60 -24.75
CA TYR A 371 -10.17 -5.81 -25.20
C TYR A 371 -9.67 -5.63 -26.63
N PHE A 372 -8.37 -5.59 -26.85
CA PHE A 372 -7.83 -5.32 -28.17
C PHE A 372 -7.23 -6.54 -28.86
N CYS A 373 -6.79 -7.55 -28.14
CA CYS A 373 -6.21 -8.75 -28.73
C CYS A 373 -6.26 -9.92 -27.76
N SER A 374 -6.87 -11.01 -28.15
CA SER A 374 -6.81 -12.25 -27.38
C SER A 374 -5.53 -13.02 -27.67
N ASN A 375 -5.13 -13.86 -26.74
CA ASN A 375 -4.07 -14.84 -26.99
C ASN A 375 -4.40 -15.74 -28.19
N GLN A 376 -5.67 -15.98 -28.46
CA GLN A 376 -6.13 -16.69 -29.65
C GLN A 376 -5.89 -15.91 -30.94
N SER A 377 -6.15 -14.61 -30.94
CA SER A 377 -5.96 -13.75 -32.11
C SER A 377 -4.50 -13.68 -32.56
N LEU A 378 -3.55 -13.85 -31.63
CA LEU A 378 -2.13 -13.90 -31.95
C LEU A 378 -1.62 -15.31 -32.33
N GLY A 379 -2.52 -16.28 -32.51
CA GLY A 379 -2.14 -17.65 -32.86
C GLY A 379 -1.42 -18.41 -31.74
N TYR A 380 -1.27 -17.80 -30.58
CA TYR A 380 -0.60 -18.37 -29.41
C TYR A 380 -1.56 -18.79 -28.33
N TYR A 381 -2.83 -18.93 -28.65
CA TYR A 381 -3.75 -19.54 -27.73
C TYR A 381 -3.25 -20.94 -27.41
N ASN A 382 -2.59 -21.00 -26.31
CA ASN A 382 -2.30 -22.24 -25.67
C ASN A 382 -2.89 -22.13 -24.28
N ARG A 383 -3.67 -23.13 -23.89
CA ARG A 383 -4.12 -23.28 -22.52
C ARG A 383 -2.99 -23.10 -21.50
N GLY A 384 -1.73 -23.26 -21.92
CA GLY A 384 -0.56 -22.97 -21.16
C GLY A 384 -0.39 -21.52 -20.72
N ILE A 385 -0.93 -20.52 -21.40
CA ILE A 385 -0.96 -19.17 -20.86
C ILE A 385 -2.01 -19.09 -19.73
N ALA A 386 -3.14 -19.77 -19.90
CA ALA A 386 -4.17 -19.87 -18.87
C ALA A 386 -3.80 -20.86 -17.74
N TYR A 387 -2.85 -21.74 -17.95
CA TYR A 387 -2.52 -22.81 -16.99
C TYR A 387 -1.06 -22.82 -16.50
N GLY A 388 -0.28 -21.88 -16.85
CA GLY A 388 1.10 -21.80 -16.38
C GLY A 388 1.43 -20.40 -15.92
N ALA A 389 1.98 -20.25 -14.77
CA ALA A 389 2.49 -19.00 -14.28
C ALA A 389 3.34 -18.35 -15.36
N VAL A 390 2.84 -17.31 -15.91
CA VAL A 390 3.52 -16.72 -17.02
C VAL A 390 3.71 -15.26 -16.71
N HIS A 391 4.72 -15.00 -15.95
CA HIS A 391 5.22 -13.66 -15.82
C HIS A 391 5.71 -13.24 -17.19
N THR A 392 5.05 -12.30 -17.80
CA THR A 392 5.43 -11.74 -19.08
C THR A 392 5.60 -10.25 -18.91
N ALA A 393 6.56 -9.67 -19.58
CA ALA A 393 6.63 -8.22 -19.75
C ALA A 393 5.89 -7.82 -21.03
N LEU A 394 5.55 -6.55 -21.16
CA LEU A 394 5.02 -5.96 -22.37
C LEU A 394 5.73 -4.62 -22.58
N ALA A 395 6.33 -4.43 -23.74
CA ALA A 395 6.93 -3.18 -24.12
C ALA A 395 6.50 -2.81 -25.55
N TYR A 396 6.65 -1.53 -25.87
CA TYR A 396 6.33 -0.99 -27.17
C TYR A 396 7.46 -0.09 -27.64
N ASP A 397 7.91 -0.29 -28.88
CA ASP A 397 9.03 0.46 -29.40
C ASP A 397 8.59 1.65 -30.28
N LYS A 398 9.54 2.51 -30.59
CA LYS A 398 9.31 3.70 -31.46
C LYS A 398 8.92 3.33 -32.89
N ASP A 399 9.16 2.09 -33.31
CA ASP A 399 8.86 1.58 -34.66
C ASP A 399 7.45 0.96 -34.75
N GLY A 400 6.67 1.04 -33.65
CA GLY A 400 5.30 0.56 -33.61
C GLY A 400 5.20 -0.94 -33.34
N VAL A 401 6.21 -1.54 -32.75
CA VAL A 401 6.27 -2.98 -32.48
C VAL A 401 6.10 -3.25 -30.99
N PHE A 402 5.19 -4.17 -30.67
CA PHE A 402 5.10 -4.75 -29.34
C PHE A 402 6.14 -5.85 -29.15
N TRP A 403 6.76 -5.83 -27.98
CA TRP A 403 7.70 -6.85 -27.52
C TRP A 403 7.10 -7.58 -26.32
N TRP A 404 6.94 -8.88 -26.47
CA TRP A 404 6.27 -9.72 -25.50
C TRP A 404 7.13 -10.94 -25.13
N PRO A 405 7.95 -10.88 -24.09
CA PRO A 405 8.62 -12.04 -23.53
C PRO A 405 7.58 -13.06 -23.02
N LYS A 406 7.71 -14.29 -23.47
CA LYS A 406 6.83 -15.40 -23.10
C LYS A 406 7.65 -16.47 -22.37
N CYS A 407 7.15 -16.91 -21.23
CA CYS A 407 7.89 -17.80 -20.32
C CYS A 407 7.48 -19.27 -20.38
N TYR A 408 6.39 -19.62 -21.06
CA TYR A 408 5.85 -20.97 -21.07
C TYR A 408 5.34 -21.36 -22.46
N ASN A 409 5.45 -22.67 -22.83
CA ASN A 409 5.02 -23.19 -24.12
C ASN A 409 5.53 -22.33 -25.31
N ALA A 410 6.68 -22.68 -25.84
CA ALA A 410 7.41 -21.89 -26.81
C ALA A 410 7.91 -20.55 -26.22
N SER A 411 8.82 -20.64 -25.24
CA SER A 411 9.45 -19.46 -24.62
C SER A 411 10.35 -18.70 -25.60
N GLY A 412 10.49 -17.41 -25.34
CA GLY A 412 11.25 -16.46 -26.14
C GLY A 412 10.61 -15.07 -26.11
N ILE A 413 11.11 -14.14 -26.91
CA ILE A 413 10.54 -12.80 -27.05
C ILE A 413 9.79 -12.75 -28.39
N PHE A 414 8.47 -12.63 -28.29
CA PHE A 414 7.57 -12.49 -29.43
C PHE A 414 7.42 -11.02 -29.79
N ARG A 415 7.37 -10.73 -31.08
CA ARG A 415 7.17 -9.37 -31.57
C ARG A 415 6.00 -9.35 -32.54
N PHE A 416 5.17 -8.30 -32.45
CA PHE A 416 4.05 -8.07 -33.37
C PHE A 416 3.84 -6.57 -33.57
N LYS A 417 3.35 -6.20 -34.73
CA LYS A 417 3.10 -4.81 -35.08
C LYS A 417 1.72 -4.37 -34.61
N THR A 418 1.56 -3.06 -34.42
CA THR A 418 0.28 -2.44 -34.06
C THR A 418 -0.83 -2.81 -35.07
N GLU A 419 -0.49 -2.93 -36.35
CA GLU A 419 -1.42 -3.32 -37.41
C GLU A 419 -1.96 -4.75 -37.30
N ASP A 420 -1.33 -5.60 -36.48
CA ASP A 420 -1.74 -6.98 -36.25
C ASP A 420 -2.75 -7.12 -35.10
N ILE A 421 -2.95 -6.04 -34.36
CA ILE A 421 -3.89 -6.01 -33.24
C ILE A 421 -5.31 -6.26 -33.76
N GLY A 422 -6.01 -7.23 -33.15
CA GLY A 422 -7.37 -7.58 -33.49
C GLY A 422 -7.54 -8.47 -34.73
N LYS A 423 -6.45 -8.86 -35.38
CA LYS A 423 -6.52 -9.87 -36.47
C LYS A 423 -6.62 -11.26 -35.86
N THR A 424 -7.66 -12.01 -36.26
CA THR A 424 -7.94 -13.35 -35.71
C THR A 424 -6.89 -14.41 -36.10
N GLU A 425 -6.05 -14.14 -37.09
CA GLU A 425 -5.03 -15.05 -37.61
C GLU A 425 -3.60 -14.51 -37.53
N ALA A 426 -3.40 -13.39 -36.86
CA ALA A 426 -2.06 -12.84 -36.70
C ALA A 426 -1.22 -13.74 -35.78
N SER A 427 -0.28 -14.42 -36.35
CA SER A 427 0.74 -15.17 -35.63
C SER A 427 1.99 -14.32 -35.57
N PRO A 428 2.52 -13.99 -34.40
CA PRO A 428 3.83 -13.37 -34.34
C PRO A 428 4.83 -14.32 -34.98
N THR A 429 5.35 -13.93 -36.14
CA THR A 429 6.24 -14.79 -36.93
C THR A 429 7.68 -14.78 -36.44
N GLU A 430 7.97 -13.87 -35.49
CA GLU A 430 9.33 -13.64 -35.05
C GLU A 430 9.52 -13.85 -33.57
N VAL A 431 10.41 -14.79 -33.25
CA VAL A 431 10.77 -15.11 -31.89
C VAL A 431 12.26 -14.90 -31.70
N LEU A 432 12.62 -13.92 -30.87
CA LEU A 432 13.98 -13.79 -30.39
C LEU A 432 14.23 -14.69 -29.19
N LEU A 433 15.47 -15.10 -28.97
CA LEU A 433 15.88 -15.91 -27.83
C LEU A 433 15.02 -17.18 -27.67
N SER A 434 14.64 -17.82 -28.77
CA SER A 434 13.77 -19.00 -28.78
C SER A 434 14.28 -20.08 -27.81
N GLY A 435 13.39 -20.62 -27.00
CA GLY A 435 13.70 -21.61 -25.96
C GLY A 435 14.24 -21.03 -24.65
N SER A 436 14.39 -19.71 -24.55
CA SER A 436 14.83 -19.04 -23.33
C SER A 436 13.66 -18.37 -22.61
N THR A 437 13.67 -18.41 -21.30
CA THR A 437 12.64 -17.80 -20.47
C THR A 437 13.12 -16.45 -19.95
N CYS A 438 12.41 -15.38 -20.35
CA CYS A 438 12.66 -14.02 -19.92
C CYS A 438 11.50 -13.55 -19.03
N LYS A 439 11.79 -12.95 -17.88
CA LYS A 439 10.74 -12.43 -16.97
C LYS A 439 10.66 -10.92 -17.00
N ALA A 440 11.63 -10.20 -16.48
CA ALA A 440 11.70 -8.77 -16.67
C ALA A 440 12.27 -8.42 -18.03
N PHE A 441 11.80 -7.32 -18.59
CA PHE A 441 12.22 -6.84 -19.90
C PHE A 441 12.13 -5.33 -19.96
N ALA A 442 13.07 -4.68 -20.63
CA ALA A 442 12.99 -3.27 -20.99
C ALA A 442 13.72 -2.98 -22.29
N LEU A 443 13.23 -1.97 -23.01
CA LEU A 443 13.87 -1.41 -24.20
C LEU A 443 14.67 -0.16 -23.83
N ASP A 444 15.85 -0.02 -24.36
CA ASP A 444 16.64 1.21 -24.38
C ASP A 444 16.76 1.69 -25.84
N GLU A 445 15.75 2.45 -26.26
CA GLU A 445 15.67 2.97 -27.62
C GLU A 445 16.83 3.92 -27.95
N LYS A 446 17.32 4.63 -26.95
CA LYS A 446 18.37 5.63 -27.11
C LYS A 446 19.74 5.01 -27.40
N ARG A 447 19.98 3.81 -26.80
CA ARG A 447 21.25 3.09 -26.93
C ARG A 447 21.15 1.86 -27.82
N ASN A 448 19.96 1.62 -28.39
CA ASN A 448 19.68 0.49 -29.29
C ASN A 448 19.95 -0.85 -28.62
N HIS A 449 19.50 -1.01 -27.36
CA HIS A 449 19.59 -2.23 -26.57
C HIS A 449 18.22 -2.66 -26.05
N PHE A 450 18.15 -3.91 -25.60
CA PHE A 450 17.12 -4.36 -24.68
C PHE A 450 17.75 -5.20 -23.57
N TYR A 451 17.04 -5.30 -22.47
CA TYR A 451 17.46 -6.00 -21.26
C TYR A 451 16.44 -7.06 -20.88
N CYS A 452 16.94 -8.22 -20.44
CA CYS A 452 16.12 -9.33 -19.98
C CYS A 452 16.62 -9.86 -18.65
N TRP A 453 15.68 -10.32 -17.81
CA TRP A 453 16.02 -11.26 -16.75
C TRP A 453 15.79 -12.68 -17.26
N LEU A 454 16.87 -13.40 -17.47
CA LEU A 454 16.83 -14.80 -17.90
C LEU A 454 16.57 -15.70 -16.67
N THR A 455 15.63 -16.64 -16.78
CA THR A 455 15.35 -17.64 -15.74
C THR A 455 15.69 -19.04 -16.20
N SER A 456 15.92 -19.23 -17.49
CA SER A 456 16.39 -20.48 -18.08
C SER A 456 17.11 -20.20 -19.41
N GLY A 457 17.78 -21.18 -19.94
CA GLY A 457 18.52 -21.10 -21.18
C GLY A 457 20.01 -21.35 -20.98
N ALA A 458 20.80 -21.30 -22.07
CA ALA A 458 22.25 -21.65 -22.06
C ALA A 458 23.08 -20.70 -21.17
N ALA A 459 22.66 -19.45 -21.00
CA ALA A 459 23.37 -18.48 -20.15
C ALA A 459 23.09 -18.69 -18.65
N GLY A 460 21.98 -19.35 -18.28
CA GLY A 460 21.54 -19.51 -16.87
C GLY A 460 20.64 -18.40 -16.37
N VAL A 461 20.56 -18.22 -15.04
CA VAL A 461 19.71 -17.21 -14.39
C VAL A 461 20.49 -15.92 -14.17
N GLY A 462 19.91 -14.78 -14.55
CA GLY A 462 20.52 -13.48 -14.30
C GLY A 462 20.10 -12.37 -15.27
N PHE A 463 20.76 -11.25 -15.13
CA PHE A 463 20.60 -10.07 -15.98
C PHE A 463 21.36 -10.24 -17.29
N ALA A 464 20.72 -9.90 -18.40
CA ALA A 464 21.35 -9.94 -19.73
C ALA A 464 20.99 -8.71 -20.55
N GLN A 465 21.99 -8.16 -21.27
CA GLN A 465 21.85 -7.08 -22.23
C GLN A 465 22.05 -7.63 -23.63
N PHE A 466 21.19 -7.23 -24.56
CA PHE A 466 21.24 -7.60 -25.97
C PHE A 466 21.17 -6.37 -26.88
N PRO A 467 21.72 -6.45 -28.09
CA PRO A 467 21.47 -5.43 -29.10
C PRO A 467 20.00 -5.48 -29.55
N LYS A 468 19.36 -4.32 -29.72
CA LYS A 468 18.06 -4.25 -30.41
C LYS A 468 18.28 -4.58 -31.88
N VAL A 469 17.58 -5.59 -32.38
CA VAL A 469 17.68 -6.04 -33.77
C VAL A 469 16.41 -5.69 -34.54
N ALA A 470 16.54 -5.54 -35.86
CA ALA A 470 15.42 -5.24 -36.75
C ALA A 470 14.27 -6.27 -36.61
N TYR A 471 13.05 -5.86 -36.96
CA TYR A 471 11.84 -6.70 -36.76
C TYR A 471 11.98 -8.10 -37.38
N GLU A 472 12.56 -8.23 -38.55
CA GLU A 472 12.70 -9.51 -39.27
C GLU A 472 14.00 -10.28 -38.95
N SER A 473 14.73 -9.87 -37.91
CA SER A 473 15.99 -10.52 -37.54
C SER A 473 15.80 -11.57 -36.46
N THR A 474 16.73 -12.51 -36.38
CA THR A 474 16.83 -13.51 -35.32
C THR A 474 17.93 -13.11 -34.33
N LEU A 475 17.84 -13.59 -33.11
CA LEU A 475 18.83 -13.38 -32.08
C LEU A 475 18.86 -14.60 -31.15
N SER A 476 20.06 -15.14 -30.89
CA SER A 476 20.27 -16.23 -29.94
C SER A 476 20.57 -15.71 -28.54
N VAL A 477 20.23 -16.49 -27.50
CA VAL A 477 20.54 -16.16 -26.10
C VAL A 477 22.05 -16.03 -25.83
N THR A 478 22.91 -16.63 -26.66
CA THR A 478 24.37 -16.56 -26.54
C THR A 478 24.95 -15.26 -27.10
N GLU A 479 24.15 -14.45 -27.78
CA GLU A 479 24.57 -13.16 -28.39
C GLU A 479 24.41 -11.98 -27.45
N HIS A 480 24.28 -12.23 -26.14
CA HIS A 480 24.27 -11.19 -25.14
C HIS A 480 25.58 -10.39 -25.15
N THR A 481 25.47 -9.06 -25.03
CA THR A 481 26.62 -8.16 -24.94
C THR A 481 27.16 -8.02 -23.53
N LYS A 482 26.26 -8.20 -22.53
CA LYS A 482 26.58 -8.28 -21.10
C LYS A 482 25.73 -9.37 -20.46
N TYR A 483 26.29 -10.03 -19.48
CA TYR A 483 25.60 -11.04 -18.71
C TYR A 483 26.13 -11.08 -17.27
N PHE A 484 25.21 -11.08 -16.30
CA PHE A 484 25.51 -11.17 -14.89
C PHE A 484 24.67 -12.29 -14.28
N LYS A 485 25.33 -13.33 -13.80
CA LYS A 485 24.67 -14.42 -13.11
C LYS A 485 24.25 -13.95 -11.71
N MET A 486 22.97 -14.06 -11.40
CA MET A 486 22.40 -13.73 -10.08
C MET A 486 21.26 -14.70 -9.80
N SER A 487 21.20 -15.25 -8.59
CA SER A 487 20.13 -16.17 -8.17
C SER A 487 19.04 -15.43 -7.43
N ALA A 488 17.95 -15.12 -8.15
CA ALA A 488 16.75 -14.54 -7.54
C ALA A 488 15.85 -15.64 -6.98
N ALA A 489 15.18 -15.36 -5.85
CA ALA A 489 14.20 -16.26 -5.27
C ALA A 489 13.08 -16.55 -6.27
N ALA A 490 12.80 -17.83 -6.48
CA ALA A 490 11.74 -18.27 -7.36
C ALA A 490 10.36 -18.04 -6.73
N THR A 491 10.29 -18.06 -5.40
CA THR A 491 9.05 -17.85 -4.63
C THR A 491 9.35 -17.00 -3.40
N ALA A 492 8.49 -16.03 -3.11
CA ALA A 492 8.59 -15.23 -1.89
C ALA A 492 7.63 -15.78 -0.82
N GLY A 493 7.81 -17.04 -0.45
CA GLY A 493 7.08 -17.64 0.68
C GLY A 493 5.76 -18.31 0.33
N THR A 494 5.53 -18.70 -0.93
CA THR A 494 4.38 -19.48 -1.37
C THR A 494 4.77 -20.91 -1.74
N THR A 495 3.85 -21.84 -1.64
CA THR A 495 4.10 -23.27 -1.87
C THR A 495 3.92 -23.72 -3.32
N SER A 496 3.54 -22.80 -4.23
CA SER A 496 3.26 -23.13 -5.61
C SER A 496 4.44 -22.77 -6.53
N SER A 497 4.90 -23.70 -7.31
CA SER A 497 5.93 -23.49 -8.34
C SER A 497 5.54 -22.50 -9.44
N TYR A 498 4.28 -22.06 -9.45
CA TYR A 498 3.74 -21.10 -10.39
C TYR A 498 3.84 -19.65 -9.91
N GLU A 499 4.15 -19.42 -8.66
CA GLU A 499 4.23 -18.11 -7.99
C GLU A 499 5.67 -17.58 -7.93
N ALA A 500 6.48 -17.97 -8.89
CA ALA A 500 7.87 -17.56 -8.97
C ALA A 500 8.00 -16.05 -9.18
N LEU A 501 8.49 -15.34 -8.20
CA LEU A 501 8.58 -13.89 -8.25
C LEU A 501 9.80 -13.38 -9.02
N TYR A 502 10.91 -14.01 -9.02
CA TYR A 502 12.10 -13.54 -9.72
C TYR A 502 12.20 -11.99 -9.79
N VAL A 503 13.02 -11.48 -10.68
CA VAL A 503 12.96 -10.05 -11.09
C VAL A 503 11.81 -9.88 -12.07
N THR A 504 10.87 -8.96 -11.77
CA THR A 504 9.61 -8.85 -12.48
C THR A 504 9.53 -7.68 -13.45
N GLN A 505 10.29 -6.62 -13.19
CA GLN A 505 10.30 -5.42 -14.02
C GLN A 505 11.67 -4.75 -14.04
N PHE A 506 11.98 -4.14 -15.17
CA PHE A 506 13.11 -3.22 -15.35
C PHE A 506 12.61 -1.80 -15.62
N ALA A 507 13.32 -0.80 -15.08
CA ALA A 507 13.12 0.61 -15.39
C ALA A 507 14.44 1.20 -15.93
N VAL A 508 14.39 1.70 -17.16
CA VAL A 508 15.55 2.34 -17.80
C VAL A 508 15.52 3.84 -17.50
N ASP A 509 16.61 4.36 -16.98
CA ASP A 509 16.83 5.81 -16.95
C ASP A 509 17.39 6.29 -18.29
N ASP A 510 16.57 6.94 -19.06
CA ASP A 510 16.94 7.45 -20.39
C ASP A 510 18.13 8.43 -20.36
N ALA A 511 18.33 9.13 -19.25
CA ALA A 511 19.43 10.09 -19.11
C ALA A 511 20.79 9.38 -19.00
N THR A 512 20.90 8.38 -18.16
CA THR A 512 22.15 7.67 -17.87
C THR A 512 22.31 6.37 -18.63
N GLY A 513 21.21 5.67 -18.94
CA GLY A 513 21.17 4.32 -19.45
C GLY A 513 21.19 3.25 -18.35
N ASN A 514 21.16 3.66 -17.10
CA ASN A 514 21.09 2.75 -15.98
C ASN A 514 19.76 2.01 -15.98
N VAL A 515 19.81 0.74 -15.61
CA VAL A 515 18.62 -0.14 -15.58
C VAL A 515 18.38 -0.60 -14.16
N TYR A 516 17.31 -0.11 -13.57
CA TYR A 516 16.92 -0.40 -12.19
C TYR A 516 15.99 -1.60 -12.10
N PHE A 517 16.11 -2.39 -11.03
CA PHE A 517 15.23 -3.54 -10.77
C PHE A 517 15.20 -3.90 -9.28
N GLY A 518 14.05 -4.42 -8.85
CA GLY A 518 13.92 -5.07 -7.55
C GLY A 518 14.51 -6.49 -7.62
N PHE A 519 15.22 -6.89 -6.57
CA PHE A 519 15.85 -8.20 -6.46
C PHE A 519 15.51 -8.84 -5.12
N ILE A 520 14.95 -10.04 -5.17
CA ILE A 520 14.72 -10.88 -3.99
C ILE A 520 15.72 -12.02 -4.07
N ALA A 521 16.66 -12.06 -3.14
CA ALA A 521 17.75 -13.04 -3.15
C ALA A 521 17.24 -14.46 -2.90
N ASP A 522 17.81 -15.43 -3.63
CA ASP A 522 17.66 -16.85 -3.36
C ASP A 522 18.60 -17.30 -2.23
N ASP A 523 18.33 -18.46 -1.65
CA ASP A 523 19.18 -19.05 -0.64
C ASP A 523 20.60 -19.28 -1.17
N GLY A 524 21.58 -18.77 -0.45
CA GLY A 524 22.99 -18.86 -0.83
C GLY A 524 23.47 -17.84 -1.87
N GLU A 525 22.60 -16.90 -2.31
CA GLU A 525 23.00 -15.79 -3.16
C GLU A 525 23.85 -14.79 -2.37
N THR A 526 24.90 -14.27 -3.01
CA THR A 526 25.81 -13.29 -2.40
C THR A 526 25.28 -11.86 -2.42
N HIS A 527 24.33 -11.57 -3.31
CA HIS A 527 23.67 -10.26 -3.39
C HIS A 527 22.43 -10.26 -2.47
N PRO A 528 22.35 -9.38 -1.47
CA PRO A 528 21.20 -9.31 -0.59
C PRO A 528 19.94 -8.84 -1.32
N THR A 529 18.76 -9.11 -0.73
CA THR A 529 17.49 -8.55 -1.20
C THR A 529 17.53 -7.02 -1.15
N GLY A 530 17.04 -6.36 -2.22
CA GLY A 530 16.99 -4.91 -2.32
C GLY A 530 16.75 -4.40 -3.73
N ILE A 531 17.08 -3.16 -3.98
CA ILE A 531 17.05 -2.55 -5.31
C ILE A 531 18.45 -2.52 -5.88
N TYR A 532 18.58 -2.88 -7.13
CA TYR A 532 19.82 -2.89 -7.88
C TYR A 532 19.70 -2.08 -9.17
N TYR A 533 20.82 -1.71 -9.71
CA TYR A 533 20.87 -1.17 -11.06
C TYR A 533 22.11 -1.66 -11.80
N TYR A 534 21.93 -1.87 -13.09
CA TYR A 534 23.03 -1.97 -14.01
C TYR A 534 23.52 -0.57 -14.34
N ASP A 535 24.75 -0.27 -13.93
CA ASP A 535 25.44 0.98 -14.28
C ASP A 535 25.96 0.84 -15.71
N TYR A 536 25.29 1.54 -16.64
CA TYR A 536 25.62 1.45 -18.06
C TYR A 536 27.05 1.94 -18.36
N ALA A 537 27.48 3.01 -17.72
CA ALA A 537 28.80 3.60 -17.93
C ALA A 537 29.92 2.74 -17.37
N ALA A 538 29.73 2.16 -16.19
CA ALA A 538 30.70 1.27 -15.56
C ALA A 538 30.62 -0.17 -16.10
N GLY A 539 29.48 -0.58 -16.63
CA GLY A 539 29.24 -1.93 -17.14
C GLY A 539 29.15 -3.00 -16.04
N GLU A 540 28.63 -2.64 -14.86
CA GLU A 540 28.53 -3.50 -13.68
C GLU A 540 27.19 -3.34 -12.97
N ILE A 541 26.81 -4.32 -12.13
CA ILE A 541 25.61 -4.28 -11.28
C ILE A 541 26.00 -3.71 -9.92
N LYS A 542 25.21 -2.74 -9.44
CA LYS A 542 25.38 -2.08 -8.14
C LYS A 542 24.09 -2.12 -7.33
N HIS A 543 24.24 -2.16 -6.02
CA HIS A 543 23.11 -1.95 -5.09
C HIS A 543 22.72 -0.48 -5.09
N PHE A 544 21.41 -0.20 -5.03
CA PHE A 544 20.86 1.16 -4.99
C PHE A 544 20.18 1.42 -3.66
N GLY A 545 20.55 2.53 -3.02
CA GLY A 545 19.99 2.92 -1.72
C GLY A 545 20.33 1.91 -0.60
N ASN A 546 19.62 2.02 0.51
CA ASN A 546 19.83 1.21 1.71
C ASN A 546 18.64 0.30 2.06
N SER A 547 17.72 0.07 1.11
CA SER A 547 16.54 -0.74 1.35
C SER A 547 16.81 -2.22 1.15
N SER A 548 16.30 -3.03 2.09
CA SER A 548 16.18 -4.48 1.96
C SER A 548 14.75 -4.91 1.57
N ASP A 549 13.95 -3.99 1.04
CA ASP A 549 12.58 -4.25 0.65
C ASP A 549 12.49 -5.30 -0.46
N LYS A 550 11.47 -6.13 -0.40
CA LYS A 550 11.11 -7.07 -1.47
C LYS A 550 10.38 -6.31 -2.59
N ALA A 551 11.13 -5.52 -3.35
CA ALA A 551 10.62 -4.74 -4.47
C ALA A 551 10.33 -5.66 -5.66
N LEU A 552 9.16 -5.48 -6.28
CA LEU A 552 8.73 -6.17 -7.51
C LEU A 552 8.63 -5.17 -8.66
N GLY A 553 7.46 -4.53 -8.82
CA GLY A 553 7.28 -3.50 -9.83
C GLY A 553 8.17 -2.27 -9.56
N ILE A 554 8.74 -1.69 -10.63
CA ILE A 554 9.64 -0.53 -10.54
C ILE A 554 9.46 0.39 -11.75
N CYS A 555 9.39 1.70 -11.53
CA CYS A 555 9.34 2.68 -12.61
C CYS A 555 10.02 3.99 -12.22
N ILE A 556 10.32 4.82 -13.21
CA ILE A 556 10.97 6.11 -13.03
C ILE A 556 10.02 7.23 -13.49
N ASN A 557 9.81 8.22 -12.65
CA ASN A 557 9.33 9.54 -13.05
C ASN A 557 10.56 10.39 -13.42
N PRO A 558 10.77 10.71 -14.70
CA PRO A 558 11.94 11.46 -15.15
C PRO A 558 11.88 12.94 -14.79
N ARG A 559 10.73 13.45 -14.34
CA ARG A 559 10.57 14.84 -13.93
C ARG A 559 11.43 15.13 -12.71
N LYS A 560 12.25 16.15 -12.81
CA LYS A 560 13.11 16.57 -11.71
C LYS A 560 12.34 17.47 -10.76
N THR A 561 12.17 17.03 -9.55
CA THR A 561 11.47 17.74 -8.47
C THR A 561 12.26 17.60 -7.17
N LYS A 562 11.97 18.48 -6.19
CA LYS A 562 12.60 18.39 -4.87
C LYS A 562 11.99 17.27 -4.01
N LEU A 563 10.73 16.95 -4.23
CA LEU A 563 9.98 15.88 -3.54
C LEU A 563 9.36 14.93 -4.56
N PHE A 564 8.17 15.21 -5.08
CA PHE A 564 7.43 14.33 -6.00
C PHE A 564 6.96 15.08 -7.23
#